data_323b05998a57135d1a63cf905a507e94
#
_entry.id   323b05998a57135d1a63cf905a507e94
#
_cell.length_a   1.000
_cell.length_b   1.000
_cell.length_c   1.000
_cell.angle_alpha   90.00
_cell.angle_beta   90.00
_cell.angle_gamma   90.00
#
_symmetry.space_group_name_H-M   'P 1'
#
loop_
_entity.id
_entity.type
_entity.pdbx_description
1 polymer ?
#
loop_
_entity_poly.entity_id
_entity_poly.type
_entity_poly.pdbx_seq_one_letter_code
_entity_poly.pdbx_strand_id
1 'polypeptide(L)'
;MKKLFLYFSFVVVAFMLAGCNVNTQNAFSKEPKVLQPFTVKYGNYVFPVPSNFSLKQDLSMIYENEGIVRAYLVYVGKASTSKLLYFFDKYMPKNGWKKELFVAGEETTVAYSRDRQLIVIKIKQGLGGTVLRILLTAK
;
A
#
# COMPACT_ATOMS: atom_id res chain seq x y z
N MET A 1 -35.68 58.33 9.56
CA MET A 1 -34.86 57.41 10.35
C MET A 1 -35.33 55.96 10.26
N LYS A 2 -36.57 55.67 10.05
CA LYS A 2 -37.03 54.24 9.92
C LYS A 2 -36.58 53.52 8.64
N LYS A 3 -36.29 54.24 7.57
CA LYS A 3 -35.85 53.63 6.29
C LYS A 3 -34.35 53.25 6.27
N LEU A 4 -33.53 53.86 7.10
CA LEU A 4 -32.10 53.60 7.19
C LEU A 4 -31.82 52.28 7.93
N PHE A 5 -32.68 51.94 8.88
CA PHE A 5 -32.58 50.70 9.65
C PHE A 5 -32.92 49.44 8.82
N LEU A 6 -33.79 49.58 7.82
CA LEU A 6 -34.18 48.48 6.96
C LEU A 6 -33.04 48.07 5.98
N TYR A 7 -32.28 49.07 5.52
CA TYR A 7 -31.13 48.81 4.61
C TYR A 7 -29.96 48.19 5.33
N PHE A 8 -29.76 48.53 6.61
CA PHE A 8 -28.67 47.94 7.39
C PHE A 8 -28.93 46.46 7.73
N SER A 9 -30.19 46.10 7.94
CA SER A 9 -30.57 44.69 8.19
C SER A 9 -30.41 43.80 6.95
N PHE A 10 -30.59 44.37 5.74
CA PHE A 10 -30.49 43.61 4.49
C PHE A 10 -29.03 43.33 4.09
N VAL A 11 -28.10 44.22 4.44
CA VAL A 11 -26.67 44.08 4.15
C VAL A 11 -26.04 43.02 5.05
N VAL A 12 -26.49 42.86 6.30
CA VAL A 12 -25.97 41.88 7.25
C VAL A 12 -26.39 40.46 6.85
N VAL A 13 -27.57 40.27 6.26
CA VAL A 13 -28.04 38.94 5.79
C VAL A 13 -27.32 38.49 4.52
N ALA A 14 -26.89 39.43 3.67
CA ALA A 14 -26.15 39.10 2.45
C ALA A 14 -24.71 38.62 2.71
N PHE A 15 -24.11 38.95 3.87
CA PHE A 15 -22.75 38.53 4.23
C PHE A 15 -22.68 37.13 4.87
N MET A 16 -23.81 36.55 5.26
CA MET A 16 -23.85 35.20 5.88
C MET A 16 -23.93 34.07 4.86
N LEU A 17 -23.99 34.36 3.56
CA LEU A 17 -24.03 33.35 2.48
C LEU A 17 -22.68 33.13 1.77
N ALA A 18 -21.61 33.78 2.24
CA ALA A 18 -20.25 33.35 1.90
C ALA A 18 -19.94 32.05 2.68
N GLY A 19 -20.68 31.00 2.36
CA GLY A 19 -20.39 29.67 2.83
C GLY A 19 -18.96 29.33 2.46
N CYS A 20 -18.14 29.11 3.47
CA CYS A 20 -16.83 28.46 3.31
C CYS A 20 -17.01 27.21 2.44
N ASN A 21 -16.58 27.29 1.20
CA ASN A 21 -16.30 26.12 0.40
C ASN A 21 -15.10 25.44 1.07
N VAL A 22 -15.36 24.72 2.15
CA VAL A 22 -14.41 23.78 2.70
C VAL A 22 -14.35 22.66 1.67
N ASN A 23 -13.44 22.81 0.74
CA ASN A 23 -13.00 21.75 -0.11
C ASN A 23 -12.30 20.73 0.80
N THR A 24 -13.09 19.97 1.53
CA THR A 24 -12.67 18.74 2.17
C THR A 24 -12.36 17.78 1.03
N GLN A 25 -11.24 18.01 0.35
CA GLN A 25 -10.59 16.94 -0.37
C GLN A 25 -10.22 15.94 0.71
N ASN A 26 -11.09 14.94 0.84
CA ASN A 26 -10.87 13.77 1.66
C ASN A 26 -9.47 13.23 1.30
N ALA A 27 -8.53 13.46 2.18
CA ALA A 27 -7.18 12.90 2.15
C ALA A 27 -7.21 11.38 2.45
N PHE A 28 -8.31 10.71 2.18
CA PHE A 28 -8.37 9.29 2.01
C PHE A 28 -7.85 9.00 0.59
N SER A 29 -6.55 8.75 0.48
CA SER A 29 -5.99 8.28 -0.78
C SER A 29 -6.79 7.06 -1.21
N LYS A 30 -7.60 7.25 -2.27
CA LYS A 30 -8.44 6.21 -2.82
C LYS A 30 -7.54 5.07 -3.29
N GLU A 31 -7.88 3.85 -2.92
CA GLU A 31 -7.17 2.66 -3.42
C GLU A 31 -7.08 2.71 -4.95
N PRO A 32 -5.88 2.58 -5.55
CA PRO A 32 -5.73 2.65 -7.00
C PRO A 32 -6.50 1.53 -7.68
N LYS A 33 -7.11 1.82 -8.84
CA LYS A 33 -7.84 0.81 -9.62
C LYS A 33 -6.94 -0.34 -10.06
N VAL A 34 -5.71 -0.03 -10.43
CA VAL A 34 -4.69 -0.98 -10.88
C VAL A 34 -3.40 -0.71 -10.12
N LEU A 35 -2.85 -1.75 -9.48
CA LEU A 35 -1.56 -1.67 -8.80
C LEU A 35 -0.44 -1.71 -9.83
N GLN A 36 0.42 -0.68 -9.81
CA GLN A 36 1.60 -0.60 -10.67
C GLN A 36 2.79 -1.28 -10.00
N PRO A 37 3.59 -2.07 -10.73
CA PRO A 37 4.77 -2.72 -10.16
C PRO A 37 5.93 -1.72 -10.01
N PHE A 38 6.59 -1.80 -8.87
CA PHE A 38 7.91 -1.23 -8.62
C PHE A 38 8.86 -2.40 -8.31
N THR A 39 9.92 -2.54 -9.07
CA THR A 39 10.88 -3.63 -8.88
C THR A 39 11.88 -3.26 -7.80
N VAL A 40 12.00 -4.11 -6.79
CA VAL A 40 12.98 -3.99 -5.72
C VAL A 40 14.05 -5.07 -5.86
N LYS A 41 15.26 -4.75 -5.36
CA LYS A 41 16.41 -5.66 -5.40
C LYS A 41 17.09 -5.70 -4.03
N TYR A 42 17.25 -6.90 -3.50
CA TYR A 42 18.01 -7.18 -2.28
C TYR A 42 18.96 -8.36 -2.57
N GLY A 43 20.25 -8.08 -2.73
CA GLY A 43 21.22 -9.06 -3.22
C GLY A 43 20.77 -9.65 -4.57
N ASN A 44 20.55 -10.95 -4.60
CA ASN A 44 20.07 -11.68 -5.77
C ASN A 44 18.53 -11.79 -5.86
N TYR A 45 17.80 -11.26 -4.87
CA TYR A 45 16.34 -11.21 -4.90
C TYR A 45 15.88 -10.00 -5.69
N VAL A 46 15.19 -10.26 -6.80
CA VAL A 46 14.56 -9.23 -7.64
C VAL A 46 13.08 -9.59 -7.74
N PHE A 47 12.21 -8.72 -7.24
CA PHE A 47 10.77 -8.98 -7.20
C PHE A 47 9.94 -7.70 -7.24
N PRO A 48 8.67 -7.76 -7.67
CA PRO A 48 7.79 -6.60 -7.71
C PRO A 48 7.14 -6.33 -6.35
N VAL A 49 7.00 -5.05 -6.04
CA VAL A 49 6.15 -4.52 -4.95
C VAL A 49 5.20 -3.50 -5.56
N PRO A 50 3.95 -3.38 -5.09
CA PRO A 50 3.06 -2.32 -5.58
C PRO A 50 3.62 -0.94 -5.26
N SER A 51 3.65 -0.03 -6.25
CA SER A 51 4.26 1.30 -6.14
C SER A 51 3.62 2.21 -5.08
N ASN A 52 2.37 1.91 -4.68
CA ASN A 52 1.65 2.61 -3.61
C ASN A 52 1.88 2.03 -2.21
N PHE A 53 2.84 1.10 -2.08
CA PHE A 53 3.29 0.56 -0.79
C PHE A 53 4.65 1.13 -0.43
N SER A 54 4.81 1.53 0.82
CA SER A 54 6.05 2.11 1.36
C SER A 54 6.71 1.17 2.34
N LEU A 55 8.02 1.00 2.21
CA LEU A 55 8.82 0.22 3.15
C LEU A 55 8.86 0.93 4.52
N LYS A 56 8.59 0.19 5.58
CA LYS A 56 8.77 0.59 6.97
C LYS A 56 10.12 0.10 7.46
N GLN A 57 11.12 0.99 7.39
CA GLN A 57 12.51 0.64 7.72
C GLN A 57 12.67 0.23 9.19
N ASP A 58 11.95 0.90 10.09
CA ASP A 58 11.91 0.64 11.53
C ASP A 58 11.34 -0.74 11.91
N LEU A 59 10.54 -1.34 11.00
CA LEU A 59 9.94 -2.66 11.16
C LEU A 59 10.59 -3.73 10.28
N SER A 60 11.57 -3.34 9.47
CA SER A 60 12.25 -4.22 8.51
C SER A 60 13.65 -4.57 8.98
N MET A 61 14.11 -5.76 8.62
CA MET A 61 15.46 -6.23 8.93
C MET A 61 16.06 -6.88 7.68
N ILE A 62 17.30 -6.51 7.38
CA ILE A 62 18.06 -7.07 6.27
C ILE A 62 19.39 -7.54 6.83
N TYR A 63 19.71 -8.80 6.56
CA TYR A 63 21.00 -9.40 6.87
C TYR A 63 21.64 -9.86 5.57
N GLU A 64 22.88 -9.44 5.35
CA GLU A 64 23.70 -9.85 4.20
C GLU A 64 25.07 -10.27 4.70
N ASN A 65 25.45 -11.49 4.34
CA ASN A 65 26.78 -12.03 4.63
C ASN A 65 27.22 -12.95 3.48
N GLU A 66 28.43 -12.71 2.96
CA GLU A 66 29.03 -13.54 1.88
C GLU A 66 28.11 -13.78 0.68
N GLY A 67 27.35 -12.74 0.29
CA GLY A 67 26.38 -12.83 -0.82
C GLY A 67 25.07 -13.53 -0.48
N ILE A 68 24.90 -13.99 0.76
CA ILE A 68 23.64 -14.57 1.25
C ILE A 68 22.79 -13.48 1.86
N VAL A 69 21.63 -13.23 1.29
CA VAL A 69 20.64 -12.28 1.83
C VAL A 69 19.55 -13.03 2.56
N ARG A 70 19.22 -12.53 3.74
CA ARG A 70 18.02 -12.86 4.51
C ARG A 70 17.36 -11.54 4.86
N ALA A 71 16.07 -11.41 4.62
CA ALA A 71 15.40 -10.17 4.95
C ALA A 71 13.97 -10.43 5.42
N TYR A 72 13.54 -9.60 6.35
CA TYR A 72 12.15 -9.45 6.75
C TYR A 72 11.75 -8.01 6.45
N LEU A 73 10.90 -7.82 5.45
CA LEU A 73 10.52 -6.51 4.93
C LEU A 73 9.05 -6.25 5.25
N VAL A 74 8.75 -5.09 5.76
CA VAL A 74 7.38 -4.65 6.06
C VAL A 74 7.03 -3.47 5.16
N TYR A 75 6.05 -3.66 4.30
CA TYR A 75 5.48 -2.62 3.46
C TYR A 75 4.06 -2.31 3.90
N VAL A 76 3.67 -1.05 3.83
CA VAL A 76 2.32 -0.59 4.17
C VAL A 76 1.76 0.25 3.03
N GLY A 77 0.52 -0.01 2.66
CA GLY A 77 -0.18 0.69 1.60
C GLY A 77 -1.68 0.42 1.62
N LYS A 78 -2.36 0.81 0.56
CA LYS A 78 -3.81 0.61 0.43
C LYS A 78 -4.11 -0.27 -0.78
N ALA A 79 -4.53 -1.48 -0.53
CA ALA A 79 -5.07 -2.40 -1.52
C ALA A 79 -5.83 -3.53 -0.82
N SER A 80 -6.84 -4.07 -1.46
CA SER A 80 -7.50 -5.28 -0.99
C SER A 80 -6.59 -6.50 -1.18
N THR A 81 -6.81 -7.53 -0.35
CA THR A 81 -6.06 -8.79 -0.47
C THR A 81 -6.20 -9.41 -1.87
N SER A 82 -7.39 -9.37 -2.47
CA SER A 82 -7.62 -9.91 -3.81
C SER A 82 -6.83 -9.18 -4.90
N LYS A 83 -6.73 -7.84 -4.83
CA LYS A 83 -5.89 -7.06 -5.76
C LYS A 83 -4.41 -7.36 -5.61
N LEU A 84 -3.94 -7.57 -4.38
CA LEU A 84 -2.55 -7.93 -4.11
C LEU A 84 -2.22 -9.32 -4.62
N LEU A 85 -3.11 -10.30 -4.43
CA LEU A 85 -2.93 -11.64 -4.99
C LEU A 85 -2.88 -11.59 -6.52
N TYR A 86 -3.81 -10.88 -7.16
CA TYR A 86 -3.78 -10.68 -8.61
C TYR A 86 -2.47 -10.00 -9.07
N PHE A 87 -2.01 -8.99 -8.33
CA PHE A 87 -0.75 -8.30 -8.61
C PHE A 87 0.44 -9.26 -8.58
N PHE A 88 0.61 -10.02 -7.50
CA PHE A 88 1.72 -10.95 -7.38
C PHE A 88 1.64 -12.09 -8.40
N ASP A 89 0.45 -12.64 -8.64
CA ASP A 89 0.24 -13.69 -9.65
C ASP A 89 0.58 -13.22 -11.08
N LYS A 90 0.37 -11.94 -11.35
CA LYS A 90 0.69 -11.32 -12.65
C LYS A 90 2.17 -10.99 -12.82
N TYR A 91 2.81 -10.49 -11.77
CA TYR A 91 4.14 -9.88 -11.90
C TYR A 91 5.29 -10.73 -11.36
N MET A 92 5.07 -11.63 -10.40
CA MET A 92 6.12 -12.52 -9.90
C MET A 92 6.68 -13.44 -10.99
N PRO A 93 5.86 -14.10 -11.84
CA PRO A 93 6.37 -14.96 -12.92
C PRO A 93 7.26 -14.21 -13.93
N LYS A 94 7.03 -12.92 -14.15
CA LYS A 94 7.86 -12.10 -15.06
C LYS A 94 9.30 -11.94 -14.58
N ASN A 95 9.55 -12.17 -13.28
CA ASN A 95 10.87 -12.18 -12.67
C ASN A 95 11.38 -13.62 -12.40
N GLY A 96 10.75 -14.63 -13.01
CA GLY A 96 11.15 -16.03 -12.90
C GLY A 96 10.68 -16.73 -11.62
N TRP A 97 9.80 -16.11 -10.84
CA TRP A 97 9.25 -16.69 -9.62
C TRP A 97 8.09 -17.63 -9.91
N LYS A 98 8.11 -18.81 -9.30
CA LYS A 98 7.06 -19.84 -9.38
C LYS A 98 6.29 -19.88 -8.06
N LYS A 99 4.97 -19.84 -8.11
CA LYS A 99 4.12 -19.99 -6.95
C LYS A 99 4.19 -21.40 -6.38
N GLU A 100 4.46 -21.52 -5.09
CA GLU A 100 4.61 -22.79 -4.39
C GLU A 100 3.49 -23.03 -3.37
N LEU A 101 3.01 -21.98 -2.74
CA LEU A 101 2.05 -22.06 -1.65
C LEU A 101 1.03 -20.93 -1.71
N PHE A 102 -0.21 -21.24 -1.37
CA PHE A 102 -1.26 -20.30 -1.08
C PHE A 102 -2.07 -20.79 0.13
N VAL A 103 -2.19 -19.95 1.15
CA VAL A 103 -3.03 -20.19 2.33
C VAL A 103 -3.88 -18.97 2.56
N ALA A 104 -5.20 -19.14 2.46
CA ALA A 104 -6.17 -18.10 2.81
C ALA A 104 -6.50 -18.16 4.30
N GLY A 105 -6.67 -17.00 4.93
CA GLY A 105 -7.01 -16.88 6.33
C GLY A 105 -7.14 -15.41 6.73
N GLU A 106 -7.17 -15.12 8.02
CA GLU A 106 -7.13 -13.74 8.53
C GLU A 106 -5.88 -13.00 8.02
N GLU A 107 -4.78 -13.70 7.95
CA GLU A 107 -3.57 -13.30 7.25
C GLU A 107 -3.35 -14.25 6.08
N THR A 108 -3.48 -13.75 4.86
CA THR A 108 -3.26 -14.55 3.65
C THR A 108 -1.77 -14.69 3.39
N THR A 109 -1.33 -15.91 3.15
CA THR A 109 0.08 -16.23 2.86
C THR A 109 0.23 -16.80 1.47
N VAL A 110 1.19 -16.28 0.71
CA VAL A 110 1.60 -16.82 -0.58
C VAL A 110 3.12 -16.95 -0.61
N ALA A 111 3.62 -18.02 -1.19
CA ALA A 111 5.06 -18.23 -1.33
C ALA A 111 5.44 -18.49 -2.79
N TYR A 112 6.59 -17.95 -3.16
CA TYR A 112 7.18 -18.09 -4.49
C TYR A 112 8.62 -18.56 -4.37
N SER A 113 9.03 -19.46 -5.26
CA SER A 113 10.42 -19.93 -5.35
C SER A 113 11.03 -19.59 -6.71
N ARG A 114 12.35 -19.42 -6.68
CA ARG A 114 13.18 -19.31 -7.88
C ARG A 114 14.56 -19.89 -7.53
N ASP A 115 14.98 -20.94 -8.23
CA ASP A 115 16.21 -21.68 -7.92
C ASP A 115 16.25 -22.12 -6.44
N ARG A 116 17.23 -21.64 -5.66
CA ARG A 116 17.36 -21.90 -4.22
C ARG A 116 16.75 -20.78 -3.36
N GLN A 117 16.04 -19.84 -3.96
CA GLN A 117 15.45 -18.71 -3.28
C GLN A 117 13.98 -18.96 -2.97
N LEU A 118 13.53 -18.47 -1.84
CA LEU A 118 12.14 -18.49 -1.41
C LEU A 118 11.72 -17.09 -0.94
N ILE A 119 10.59 -16.64 -1.43
CA ILE A 119 9.90 -15.42 -0.95
C ILE A 119 8.58 -15.86 -0.34
N VAL A 120 8.35 -15.51 0.92
CA VAL A 120 7.06 -15.70 1.58
C VAL A 120 6.43 -14.33 1.82
N ILE A 121 5.23 -14.14 1.30
CA ILE A 121 4.48 -12.88 1.41
C ILE A 121 3.25 -13.14 2.26
N LYS A 122 3.13 -12.39 3.34
CA LYS A 122 1.95 -12.38 4.20
C LYS A 122 1.20 -11.06 4.02
N ILE A 123 -0.09 -11.15 3.81
CA ILE A 123 -0.98 -10.03 3.53
C ILE A 123 -1.98 -9.94 4.67
N LYS A 124 -1.94 -8.85 5.43
CA LYS A 124 -2.91 -8.54 6.48
C LYS A 124 -3.60 -7.23 6.18
N GLN A 125 -4.90 -7.30 5.90
CA GLN A 125 -5.73 -6.13 5.70
C GLN A 125 -6.27 -5.63 7.04
N GLY A 126 -6.18 -4.32 7.29
CA GLY A 126 -6.68 -3.66 8.48
C GLY A 126 -7.49 -2.41 8.14
N LEU A 127 -8.05 -1.74 9.15
CA LEU A 127 -8.86 -0.53 8.98
C LEU A 127 -8.08 0.65 8.39
N GLY A 128 -6.78 0.77 8.73
CA GLY A 128 -5.91 1.86 8.29
C GLY A 128 -5.14 1.58 7.00
N GLY A 129 -5.25 0.38 6.44
CA GLY A 129 -4.49 -0.03 5.26
C GLY A 129 -4.12 -1.50 5.30
N THR A 130 -3.27 -1.91 4.39
CA THR A 130 -2.82 -3.29 4.27
C THR A 130 -1.33 -3.38 4.53
N VAL A 131 -0.94 -4.35 5.33
CA VAL A 131 0.45 -4.66 5.66
C VAL A 131 0.89 -5.87 4.85
N LEU A 132 2.00 -5.71 4.11
CA LEU A 132 2.72 -6.79 3.47
C LEU A 132 3.95 -7.12 4.31
N ARG A 133 4.11 -8.35 4.73
CA ARG A 133 5.33 -8.87 5.35
C ARG A 133 5.99 -9.82 4.38
N ILE A 134 7.19 -9.50 3.94
CA ILE A 134 7.92 -10.24 2.92
C ILE A 134 9.18 -10.81 3.56
N LEU A 135 9.25 -12.14 3.60
CA LEU A 135 10.44 -12.87 4.07
C LEU A 135 11.24 -13.35 2.86
N LEU A 136 12.50 -12.96 2.79
CA LEU A 136 13.48 -13.46 1.81
C LEU A 136 14.36 -14.50 2.50
N THR A 137 14.39 -15.72 1.97
CA THR A 137 15.15 -16.82 2.55
C THR A 137 15.59 -17.83 1.47
N ALA A 138 16.44 -18.78 1.83
CA ALA A 138 16.75 -19.92 0.97
C ALA A 138 15.65 -20.98 1.10
N LYS A 139 15.52 -21.77 0.05
CA LYS A 139 14.69 -22.97 0.01
C LYS A 139 15.46 -24.15 0.60
#